data_d69c12fec02ba7d50a2d58bb085d4892
#
_entry.id   d69c12fec02ba7d50a2d58bb085d4892
#
_cell.length_a   1.000
_cell.length_b   1.000
_cell.length_c   1.000
_cell.angle_alpha   90.00
_cell.angle_beta   90.00
_cell.angle_gamma   90.00
#
_symmetry.space_group_name_H-M   'P 1'
#
loop_
_entity.id
_entity.type
_entity.pdbx_description
1 polymer ?
#
loop_
_entity_poly.entity_id
_entity_poly.type
_entity_poly.pdbx_seq_one_letter_code
_entity_poly.pdbx_strand_id
1 'polypeptide(L)'
;MIKVIIADDVQILRTGLKAVLSQDEEIKVVGEAINGREAYELAIRLKPDVVLMDMRMPDFDGGYGTRQIKEKLNGIKVLLLTTFDDKETVEKAVASGVDGYILKEMDNSQIINSIKAVAGGINVFCDNIFQSIKKDTLIQQSPKNFDLTERETEFLRLICDGCDNKEIASKLFLAEGTVRNGISRLLEKLKLKDRTQLAVFAIKNNIV
;
A
#
# COMPACT_ATOMS: atom_id res chain seq x y z
N MET A 1 18.26 -5.87 17.50
CA MET A 1 19.01 -4.84 16.75
C MET A 1 18.56 -4.89 15.31
N ILE A 2 17.97 -3.82 14.82
CA ILE A 2 17.39 -3.70 13.46
C ILE A 2 18.53 -3.39 12.48
N LYS A 3 18.76 -4.27 11.52
CA LYS A 3 19.76 -4.07 10.47
C LYS A 3 19.18 -3.22 9.34
N VAL A 4 19.82 -2.11 9.03
CA VAL A 4 19.36 -1.16 8.02
C VAL A 4 20.37 -1.02 6.88
N ILE A 5 19.91 -1.05 5.63
CA ILE A 5 20.67 -0.55 4.47
C ILE A 5 20.13 0.83 4.14
N ILE A 6 21.02 1.78 3.83
CA ILE A 6 20.68 3.12 3.34
C ILE A 6 21.01 3.16 1.85
N ALA A 7 20.04 3.53 1.01
CA ALA A 7 20.21 3.70 -0.42
C ALA A 7 19.79 5.13 -0.84
N ASP A 8 20.74 5.91 -1.29
CA ASP A 8 20.58 7.30 -1.75
C ASP A 8 21.79 7.61 -2.66
N ASP A 9 21.62 8.29 -3.78
CA ASP A 9 22.73 8.61 -4.68
C ASP A 9 23.65 9.72 -4.12
N VAL A 10 23.12 10.56 -3.20
CA VAL A 10 23.86 11.67 -2.60
C VAL A 10 24.65 11.23 -1.38
N GLN A 11 25.96 11.19 -1.50
CA GLN A 11 26.86 10.73 -0.43
C GLN A 11 26.68 11.45 0.91
N ILE A 12 26.50 12.79 0.89
CA ILE A 12 26.34 13.57 2.12
C ILE A 12 25.07 13.18 2.89
N LEU A 13 24.00 12.82 2.17
CA LEU A 13 22.75 12.36 2.79
C LEU A 13 22.93 10.98 3.42
N ARG A 14 23.60 10.04 2.73
CA ARG A 14 23.90 8.72 3.32
C ARG A 14 24.72 8.86 4.60
N THR A 15 25.77 9.71 4.57
CA THR A 15 26.62 9.96 5.75
C THR A 15 25.82 10.57 6.90
N GLY A 16 24.96 11.55 6.62
CA GLY A 16 24.08 12.18 7.60
C GLY A 16 23.09 11.19 8.22
N LEU A 17 22.38 10.42 7.39
CA LEU A 17 21.44 9.40 7.84
C LEU A 17 22.14 8.32 8.69
N LYS A 18 23.33 7.89 8.28
CA LYS A 18 24.12 6.93 9.06
C LYS A 18 24.49 7.48 10.43
N ALA A 19 24.91 8.75 10.51
CA ALA A 19 25.23 9.39 11.79
C ALA A 19 23.98 9.49 12.70
N VAL A 20 22.82 9.85 12.13
CA VAL A 20 21.54 9.90 12.84
C VAL A 20 21.14 8.52 13.36
N LEU A 21 21.13 7.51 12.50
CA LEU A 21 20.71 6.16 12.86
C LEU A 21 21.66 5.49 13.87
N SER A 22 22.95 5.88 13.86
CA SER A 22 23.93 5.36 14.81
C SER A 22 23.76 5.90 16.25
N GLN A 23 22.90 6.89 16.47
CA GLN A 23 22.56 7.39 17.79
C GLN A 23 21.56 6.48 18.53
N ASP A 24 20.92 5.58 17.82
CA ASP A 24 19.95 4.65 18.39
C ASP A 24 20.56 3.25 18.53
N GLU A 25 20.62 2.74 19.76
CA GLU A 25 21.25 1.44 20.08
C GLU A 25 20.53 0.23 19.47
N GLU A 26 19.27 0.39 19.07
CA GLU A 26 18.49 -0.69 18.47
C GLU A 26 18.69 -0.79 16.95
N ILE A 27 19.32 0.21 16.32
CA ILE A 27 19.53 0.28 14.87
C ILE A 27 21.00 0.10 14.53
N LYS A 28 21.27 -0.72 13.51
CA LYS A 28 22.61 -0.91 12.95
C LYS A 28 22.58 -0.74 11.44
N VAL A 29 23.25 0.27 10.92
CA VAL A 29 23.49 0.41 9.49
C VAL A 29 24.52 -0.65 9.06
N VAL A 30 24.11 -1.57 8.19
CA VAL A 30 24.92 -2.70 7.73
C VAL A 30 25.41 -2.54 6.30
N GLY A 31 24.88 -1.59 5.54
CA GLY A 31 25.31 -1.31 4.17
C GLY A 31 24.81 0.03 3.65
N GLU A 32 25.48 0.52 2.62
CA GLU A 32 25.12 1.74 1.89
C GLU A 32 25.12 1.43 0.39
N ALA A 33 24.12 1.94 -0.34
CA ALA A 33 23.93 1.78 -1.76
C ALA A 33 23.74 3.15 -2.44
N ILE A 34 24.10 3.26 -3.70
CA ILE A 34 23.95 4.50 -4.47
C ILE A 34 22.78 4.46 -5.47
N ASN A 35 22.13 3.31 -5.61
CA ASN A 35 20.94 3.11 -6.45
C ASN A 35 20.16 1.85 -6.02
N GLY A 36 18.97 1.67 -6.61
CA GLY A 36 18.08 0.56 -6.27
C GLY A 36 18.63 -0.82 -6.61
N ARG A 37 19.47 -0.94 -7.64
CA ARG A 37 20.13 -2.21 -8.00
C ARG A 37 21.14 -2.62 -6.95
N GLU A 38 22.02 -1.71 -6.56
CA GLU A 38 23.02 -1.98 -5.53
C GLU A 38 22.35 -2.28 -4.17
N ALA A 39 21.25 -1.56 -3.84
CA ALA A 39 20.45 -1.84 -2.65
C ALA A 39 19.90 -3.28 -2.65
N TYR A 40 19.38 -3.76 -3.77
CA TYR A 40 18.92 -5.14 -3.92
C TYR A 40 20.08 -6.15 -3.79
N GLU A 41 21.21 -5.93 -4.43
CA GLU A 41 22.39 -6.81 -4.35
C GLU A 41 22.94 -6.89 -2.91
N LEU A 42 22.98 -5.75 -2.20
CA LEU A 42 23.32 -5.71 -0.78
C LEU A 42 22.29 -6.42 0.10
N ALA A 43 21.00 -6.28 -0.21
CA ALA A 43 19.93 -6.94 0.54
C ALA A 43 20.04 -8.46 0.48
N ILE A 44 20.44 -9.03 -0.66
CA ILE A 44 20.72 -10.48 -0.80
C ILE A 44 21.82 -10.91 0.16
N ARG A 45 22.93 -10.16 0.20
CA ARG A 45 24.13 -10.53 0.98
C ARG A 45 23.97 -10.31 2.46
N LEU A 46 23.39 -9.17 2.86
CA LEU A 46 23.42 -8.70 4.25
C LEU A 46 22.15 -9.06 5.01
N LYS A 47 21.07 -9.42 4.30
CA LYS A 47 19.76 -9.78 4.86
C LYS A 47 19.33 -8.76 5.93
N PRO A 48 19.12 -7.48 5.54
CA PRO A 48 18.68 -6.45 6.47
C PRO A 48 17.22 -6.69 6.88
N ASP A 49 16.82 -6.07 7.97
CA ASP A 49 15.42 -6.01 8.38
C ASP A 49 14.68 -4.92 7.59
N VAL A 50 15.36 -3.78 7.35
CA VAL A 50 14.81 -2.63 6.64
C VAL A 50 15.80 -2.11 5.60
N VAL A 51 15.29 -1.73 4.42
CA VAL A 51 16.02 -0.91 3.44
C VAL A 51 15.37 0.47 3.45
N LEU A 52 16.11 1.48 3.94
CA LEU A 52 15.75 2.89 3.82
C LEU A 52 16.26 3.38 2.47
N MET A 53 15.37 3.76 1.56
CA MET A 53 15.71 3.97 0.16
C MET A 53 15.13 5.27 -0.38
N ASP A 54 15.96 6.08 -1.04
CA ASP A 54 15.45 7.20 -1.81
C ASP A 54 14.66 6.71 -3.02
N MET A 55 13.60 7.44 -3.36
CA MET A 55 12.80 7.14 -4.55
C MET A 55 13.52 7.53 -5.85
N ARG A 56 14.22 8.67 -5.85
CA ARG A 56 14.87 9.20 -7.05
C ARG A 56 16.38 8.98 -7.01
N MET A 57 16.83 7.96 -7.70
CA MET A 57 18.24 7.65 -7.91
C MET A 57 18.49 7.41 -9.39
N PRO A 58 19.68 7.74 -9.92
CA PRO A 58 20.02 7.53 -11.33
C PRO A 58 20.04 6.04 -11.68
N ASP A 59 19.78 5.72 -12.94
CA ASP A 59 19.78 4.40 -13.58
C ASP A 59 18.72 3.43 -13.02
N PHE A 60 18.75 3.16 -11.73
CA PHE A 60 17.86 2.23 -11.04
C PHE A 60 17.25 2.92 -9.82
N ASP A 61 16.05 3.46 -9.96
CA ASP A 61 15.33 4.19 -8.93
C ASP A 61 14.89 3.32 -7.73
N GLY A 62 14.36 3.96 -6.69
CA GLY A 62 13.87 3.27 -5.50
C GLY A 62 12.68 2.35 -5.80
N GLY A 63 11.85 2.68 -6.78
CA GLY A 63 10.74 1.83 -7.23
C GLY A 63 11.25 0.51 -7.85
N TYR A 64 12.31 0.57 -8.67
CA TYR A 64 12.97 -0.62 -9.19
C TYR A 64 13.54 -1.48 -8.05
N GLY A 65 14.33 -0.87 -7.16
CA GLY A 65 14.95 -1.58 -6.03
C GLY A 65 13.90 -2.25 -5.14
N THR A 66 12.84 -1.52 -4.80
CA THR A 66 11.71 -2.03 -4.01
C THR A 66 11.10 -3.25 -4.65
N ARG A 67 10.76 -3.17 -5.94
CA ARG A 67 10.14 -4.29 -6.67
C ARG A 67 11.03 -5.53 -6.65
N GLN A 68 12.33 -5.39 -6.95
CA GLN A 68 13.26 -6.51 -6.92
C GLN A 68 13.35 -7.15 -5.52
N ILE A 69 13.38 -6.34 -4.46
CA ILE A 69 13.42 -6.82 -3.08
C ILE A 69 12.11 -7.56 -2.74
N LYS A 70 10.95 -6.93 -3.03
CA LYS A 70 9.65 -7.50 -2.67
C LYS A 70 9.28 -8.76 -3.43
N GLU A 71 9.66 -8.87 -4.70
CA GLU A 71 9.38 -10.05 -5.51
C GLU A 71 10.29 -11.23 -5.19
N LYS A 72 11.54 -10.98 -4.77
CA LYS A 72 12.57 -12.02 -4.69
C LYS A 72 13.08 -12.31 -3.27
N LEU A 73 12.85 -11.40 -2.32
CA LEU A 73 13.38 -11.51 -0.96
C LEU A 73 12.23 -11.38 0.06
N ASN A 74 11.94 -12.48 0.74
CA ASN A 74 10.92 -12.49 1.78
C ASN A 74 11.44 -11.88 3.09
N GLY A 75 10.56 -11.16 3.79
CA GLY A 75 10.81 -10.65 5.15
C GLY A 75 11.58 -9.33 5.22
N ILE A 76 12.14 -8.82 4.12
CA ILE A 76 12.81 -7.53 4.09
C ILE A 76 11.78 -6.42 3.90
N LYS A 77 11.82 -5.42 4.76
CA LYS A 77 10.97 -4.24 4.71
C LYS A 77 11.62 -3.12 3.89
N VAL A 78 10.82 -2.38 3.15
CA VAL A 78 11.30 -1.22 2.38
C VAL A 78 10.56 0.03 2.83
N LEU A 79 11.31 1.01 3.32
CA LEU A 79 10.85 2.33 3.70
C LEU A 79 11.44 3.35 2.73
N LEU A 80 10.59 3.97 1.91
CA LEU A 80 11.04 5.04 1.01
C LEU A 80 11.17 6.35 1.76
N LEU A 81 12.26 7.05 1.53
CA LEU A 81 12.57 8.37 2.06
C LEU A 81 12.82 9.32 0.90
N THR A 82 11.97 10.33 0.72
CA THR A 82 12.01 11.21 -0.47
C THR A 82 11.72 12.67 -0.12
N THR A 83 12.14 13.58 -1.00
CA THR A 83 11.78 15.01 -0.94
C THR A 83 10.49 15.32 -1.69
N PHE A 84 9.87 14.32 -2.33
CA PHE A 84 8.74 14.53 -3.23
C PHE A 84 7.49 13.82 -2.71
N ASP A 85 6.39 14.55 -2.73
CA ASP A 85 5.05 14.08 -2.40
C ASP A 85 4.10 14.16 -3.62
N ASP A 86 4.67 14.31 -4.84
CA ASP A 86 3.87 14.33 -6.05
C ASP A 86 3.18 12.98 -6.30
N LYS A 87 1.96 13.07 -6.80
CA LYS A 87 1.05 11.95 -6.98
C LYS A 87 1.67 10.79 -7.76
N GLU A 88 2.36 11.07 -8.85
CA GLU A 88 2.95 10.03 -9.72
C GLU A 88 4.04 9.23 -9.00
N THR A 89 4.87 9.90 -8.21
CA THR A 89 5.93 9.27 -7.40
C THR A 89 5.33 8.38 -6.31
N VAL A 90 4.28 8.87 -5.63
CA VAL A 90 3.56 8.10 -4.60
C VAL A 90 2.90 6.85 -5.19
N GLU A 91 2.21 6.97 -6.34
CA GLU A 91 1.57 5.84 -7.01
C GLU A 91 2.58 4.76 -7.42
N LYS A 92 3.71 5.15 -7.98
CA LYS A 92 4.81 4.23 -8.33
C LYS A 92 5.37 3.52 -7.10
N ALA A 93 5.53 4.24 -6.00
CA ALA A 93 6.00 3.69 -4.74
C ALA A 93 5.04 2.63 -4.20
N VAL A 94 3.75 2.96 -4.09
CA VAL A 94 2.71 2.02 -3.61
C VAL A 94 2.60 0.81 -4.53
N ALA A 95 2.62 1.00 -5.85
CA ALA A 95 2.58 -0.08 -6.83
C ALA A 95 3.80 -1.02 -6.74
N SER A 96 4.96 -0.53 -6.26
CA SER A 96 6.15 -1.36 -6.03
C SER A 96 6.08 -2.21 -4.74
N GLY A 97 5.05 -2.01 -3.89
CA GLY A 97 4.82 -2.81 -2.69
C GLY A 97 5.63 -2.38 -1.47
N VAL A 98 5.91 -1.08 -1.31
CA VAL A 98 6.63 -0.55 -0.14
C VAL A 98 5.89 -0.82 1.18
N ASP A 99 6.64 -0.96 2.27
CA ASP A 99 6.07 -1.06 3.62
C ASP A 99 5.91 0.31 4.28
N GLY A 100 6.53 1.34 3.73
CA GLY A 100 6.34 2.71 4.19
C GLY A 100 6.92 3.76 3.24
N TYR A 101 6.45 4.99 3.44
CA TYR A 101 6.84 6.15 2.65
C TYR A 101 6.85 7.38 3.56
N ILE A 102 8.00 8.02 3.67
CA ILE A 102 8.23 9.20 4.52
C ILE A 102 8.98 10.30 3.75
N LEU A 103 8.87 11.53 4.24
CA LEU A 103 9.51 12.69 3.64
C LEU A 103 10.88 12.97 4.28
N LYS A 104 11.84 13.46 3.48
CA LYS A 104 13.19 13.84 3.95
C LYS A 104 13.18 15.07 4.88
N GLU A 105 12.08 15.84 4.91
CA GLU A 105 11.88 16.94 5.84
C GLU A 105 11.51 16.52 7.26
N MET A 106 11.22 15.24 7.48
CA MET A 106 10.96 14.71 8.82
C MET A 106 12.19 14.86 9.74
N ASP A 107 11.91 15.07 11.02
CA ASP A 107 12.98 15.11 12.01
C ASP A 107 13.61 13.72 12.24
N ASN A 108 14.80 13.72 12.84
CA ASN A 108 15.57 12.50 13.05
C ASN A 108 14.83 11.45 13.89
N SER A 109 14.05 11.88 14.88
CA SER A 109 13.29 10.98 15.74
C SER A 109 12.14 10.32 14.99
N GLN A 110 11.49 11.05 14.09
CA GLN A 110 10.43 10.52 13.24
C GLN A 110 10.96 9.46 12.26
N ILE A 111 12.16 9.69 11.67
CA ILE A 111 12.80 8.71 10.78
C ILE A 111 13.13 7.42 11.56
N ILE A 112 13.74 7.54 12.74
CA ILE A 112 14.07 6.40 13.61
C ILE A 112 12.82 5.61 13.99
N ASN A 113 11.76 6.30 14.45
CA ASN A 113 10.50 5.67 14.84
C ASN A 113 9.81 4.98 13.65
N SER A 114 9.89 5.58 12.46
CA SER A 114 9.35 4.97 11.23
C SER A 114 10.08 3.68 10.87
N ILE A 115 11.40 3.63 11.00
CA ILE A 115 12.20 2.42 10.78
C ILE A 115 11.79 1.32 11.77
N LYS A 116 11.66 1.66 13.06
CA LYS A 116 11.24 0.70 14.10
C LYS A 116 9.82 0.17 13.86
N ALA A 117 8.89 1.04 13.49
CA ALA A 117 7.51 0.67 13.17
C ALA A 117 7.45 -0.30 11.98
N VAL A 118 8.15 0.03 10.89
CA VAL A 118 8.20 -0.79 9.68
C VAL A 118 8.89 -2.14 9.95
N ALA A 119 9.97 -2.16 10.71
CA ALA A 119 10.63 -3.40 11.15
C ALA A 119 9.68 -4.28 11.98
N GLY A 120 8.81 -3.67 12.79
CA GLY A 120 7.75 -4.34 13.55
C GLY A 120 6.54 -4.79 12.71
N GLY A 121 6.53 -4.52 11.40
CA GLY A 121 5.46 -4.92 10.50
C GLY A 121 4.30 -3.91 10.38
N ILE A 122 4.47 -2.69 10.91
CA ILE A 122 3.49 -1.60 10.78
C ILE A 122 3.83 -0.81 9.53
N ASN A 123 2.86 -0.60 8.65
CA ASN A 123 3.04 0.26 7.49
C ASN A 123 3.00 1.73 7.91
N VAL A 124 3.95 2.53 7.40
CA VAL A 124 4.10 3.95 7.74
C VAL A 124 3.95 4.82 6.50
N PHE A 125 2.93 5.67 6.49
CA PHE A 125 2.70 6.62 5.39
C PHE A 125 2.39 8.00 5.98
N CYS A 126 2.99 9.05 5.42
CA CYS A 126 2.65 10.43 5.80
C CYS A 126 1.22 10.79 5.40
N ASP A 127 0.56 11.68 6.16
CA ASP A 127 -0.85 12.07 5.94
C ASP A 127 -1.14 12.56 4.52
N ASN A 128 -0.25 13.37 3.93
CA ASN A 128 -0.39 13.87 2.56
C ASN A 128 -0.46 12.72 1.54
N ILE A 129 0.33 11.67 1.78
CA ILE A 129 0.38 10.47 0.94
C ILE A 129 -0.87 9.63 1.13
N PHE A 130 -1.34 9.52 2.37
CA PHE A 130 -2.57 8.82 2.68
C PHE A 130 -3.79 9.47 2.01
N GLN A 131 -3.82 10.80 1.91
CA GLN A 131 -4.86 11.53 1.18
C GLN A 131 -4.75 11.34 -0.35
N SER A 132 -3.54 11.28 -0.90
CA SER A 132 -3.31 10.97 -2.31
C SER A 132 -3.72 9.53 -2.63
N ILE A 133 -3.33 8.57 -1.80
CA ILE A 133 -3.73 7.17 -1.91
C ILE A 133 -5.26 7.02 -1.75
N LYS A 134 -5.89 7.70 -0.78
CA LYS A 134 -7.35 7.68 -0.61
C LYS A 134 -8.08 8.23 -1.83
N LYS A 135 -7.64 9.37 -2.39
CA LYS A 135 -8.28 9.92 -3.60
C LYS A 135 -8.21 8.96 -4.77
N ASP A 136 -7.11 8.22 -4.92
CA ASP A 136 -6.90 7.31 -6.05
C ASP A 136 -7.28 5.87 -5.75
N THR A 137 -7.25 5.43 -4.50
CA THR A 137 -7.86 4.15 -4.10
C THR A 137 -9.38 4.22 -4.23
N LEU A 138 -9.97 5.41 -4.12
CA LEU A 138 -11.37 5.65 -4.50
C LEU A 138 -11.56 5.80 -6.03
N ILE A 139 -10.48 6.02 -6.81
CA ILE A 139 -10.55 6.21 -8.26
C ILE A 139 -9.88 5.06 -9.04
N GLN A 140 -8.91 4.32 -8.48
CA GLN A 140 -8.16 3.25 -9.18
C GLN A 140 -8.34 1.83 -8.63
N GLN A 141 -9.09 1.65 -7.56
CA GLN A 141 -9.96 0.49 -7.53
C GLN A 141 -11.25 0.89 -8.28
N SER A 142 -11.11 1.14 -9.56
CA SER A 142 -12.14 0.66 -10.46
C SER A 142 -12.36 -0.77 -9.99
N PRO A 143 -13.55 -1.15 -9.49
CA PRO A 143 -13.83 -2.55 -9.18
C PRO A 143 -13.31 -3.30 -10.38
N LYS A 144 -12.46 -4.31 -10.21
CA LYS A 144 -12.08 -5.23 -11.31
C LYS A 144 -13.30 -5.28 -12.14
N ASN A 145 -13.26 -4.84 -13.39
CA ASN A 145 -14.44 -4.42 -14.16
C ASN A 145 -15.44 -5.57 -14.15
N PHE A 146 -16.24 -5.69 -13.06
CA PHE A 146 -17.24 -6.73 -12.88
C PHE A 146 -18.47 -6.42 -13.72
N ASP A 147 -18.31 -5.34 -14.56
CA ASP A 147 -19.37 -4.85 -15.42
C ASP A 147 -20.68 -4.62 -14.66
N LEU A 148 -20.55 -4.17 -13.38
CA LEU A 148 -21.69 -3.93 -12.51
C LEU A 148 -22.41 -2.65 -12.94
N THR A 149 -23.72 -2.76 -13.12
CA THR A 149 -24.57 -1.59 -13.31
C THR A 149 -24.70 -0.80 -12.01
N GLU A 150 -25.07 0.48 -12.09
CA GLU A 150 -25.36 1.31 -10.90
C GLU A 150 -26.35 0.60 -9.96
N ARG A 151 -27.35 -0.06 -10.53
CA ARG A 151 -28.39 -0.78 -9.79
C ARG A 151 -27.83 -2.00 -9.04
N GLU A 152 -26.93 -2.74 -9.65
CA GLU A 152 -26.25 -3.88 -9.00
C GLU A 152 -25.36 -3.42 -7.88
N THR A 153 -24.70 -2.27 -8.03
CA THR A 153 -23.89 -1.63 -6.98
C THR A 153 -24.76 -1.17 -5.79
N GLU A 154 -25.94 -0.61 -6.07
CA GLU A 154 -26.92 -0.26 -5.01
C GLU A 154 -27.39 -1.49 -4.23
N PHE A 155 -27.66 -2.61 -4.91
CA PHE A 155 -27.99 -3.86 -4.23
C PHE A 155 -26.87 -4.32 -3.31
N LEU A 156 -25.61 -4.32 -3.79
CA LEU A 156 -24.46 -4.70 -2.96
C LEU A 156 -24.32 -3.82 -1.73
N ARG A 157 -24.47 -2.51 -1.88
CA ARG A 157 -24.40 -1.54 -0.78
C ARG A 157 -25.45 -1.83 0.29
N LEU A 158 -26.70 -1.98 -0.11
CA LEU A 158 -27.79 -2.26 0.84
C LEU A 158 -27.69 -3.66 1.48
N ILE A 159 -27.12 -4.64 0.76
CA ILE A 159 -26.81 -5.96 1.32
C ILE A 159 -25.72 -5.84 2.42
N CYS A 160 -24.69 -5.03 2.21
CA CYS A 160 -23.65 -4.78 3.21
C CYS A 160 -24.19 -4.04 4.43
N ASP A 161 -25.17 -3.15 4.24
CA ASP A 161 -25.91 -2.47 5.34
C ASP A 161 -26.85 -3.43 6.10
N GLY A 162 -26.91 -4.70 5.76
CA GLY A 162 -27.73 -5.70 6.41
C GLY A 162 -29.23 -5.68 6.03
N CYS A 163 -29.63 -4.89 5.02
CA CYS A 163 -31.03 -4.77 4.60
C CYS A 163 -31.57 -6.07 4.02
N ASP A 164 -32.76 -6.49 4.38
CA ASP A 164 -33.47 -7.61 3.74
C ASP A 164 -34.08 -7.21 2.37
N ASN A 165 -34.66 -8.15 1.63
CA ASN A 165 -35.20 -7.88 0.29
C ASN A 165 -36.38 -6.90 0.32
N LYS A 166 -37.15 -6.88 1.39
CA LYS A 166 -38.29 -5.98 1.58
C LYS A 166 -37.83 -4.56 1.87
N GLU A 167 -36.79 -4.42 2.69
CA GLU A 167 -36.15 -3.14 2.99
C GLU A 167 -35.47 -2.55 1.76
N ILE A 168 -34.74 -3.39 0.98
CA ILE A 168 -34.15 -2.99 -0.31
C ILE A 168 -35.23 -2.52 -1.28
N ALA A 169 -36.32 -3.29 -1.39
CA ALA A 169 -37.44 -2.93 -2.25
C ALA A 169 -38.06 -1.58 -1.89
N SER A 170 -38.25 -1.33 -0.59
CA SER A 170 -38.71 -0.04 -0.07
C SER A 170 -37.77 1.11 -0.36
N LYS A 171 -36.46 0.94 -0.09
CA LYS A 171 -35.45 1.98 -0.30
C LYS A 171 -35.24 2.33 -1.77
N LEU A 172 -35.38 1.36 -2.66
CA LEU A 172 -35.16 1.52 -4.09
C LEU A 172 -36.44 1.73 -4.91
N PHE A 173 -37.62 1.81 -4.24
CA PHE A 173 -38.93 1.94 -4.87
C PHE A 173 -39.21 0.83 -5.89
N LEU A 174 -38.94 -0.43 -5.51
CA LEU A 174 -39.12 -1.62 -6.32
C LEU A 174 -40.10 -2.59 -5.69
N ALA A 175 -40.62 -3.54 -6.50
CA ALA A 175 -41.28 -4.71 -5.98
C ALA A 175 -40.25 -5.70 -5.39
N GLU A 176 -40.57 -6.38 -4.29
CA GLU A 176 -39.69 -7.36 -3.63
C GLU A 176 -39.24 -8.48 -4.60
N GLY A 177 -40.14 -8.92 -5.50
CA GLY A 177 -39.80 -9.88 -6.55
C GLY A 177 -38.72 -9.40 -7.51
N THR A 178 -38.69 -8.08 -7.82
CA THR A 178 -37.67 -7.46 -8.67
C THR A 178 -36.32 -7.49 -7.98
N VAL A 179 -36.28 -7.19 -6.67
CA VAL A 179 -35.08 -7.25 -5.85
C VAL A 179 -34.53 -8.68 -5.78
N ARG A 180 -35.40 -9.66 -5.50
CA ARG A 180 -35.04 -11.08 -5.46
C ARG A 180 -34.39 -11.54 -6.76
N ASN A 181 -35.02 -11.22 -7.90
CA ASN A 181 -34.51 -11.57 -9.22
C ASN A 181 -33.19 -10.85 -9.53
N GLY A 182 -33.05 -9.59 -9.13
CA GLY A 182 -31.81 -8.80 -9.28
C GLY A 182 -30.66 -9.43 -8.51
N ILE A 183 -30.87 -9.79 -7.24
CA ILE A 183 -29.86 -10.46 -6.39
C ILE A 183 -29.48 -11.83 -6.97
N SER A 184 -30.44 -12.62 -7.46
CA SER A 184 -30.15 -13.92 -8.08
C SER A 184 -29.27 -13.77 -9.33
N ARG A 185 -29.57 -12.81 -10.21
CA ARG A 185 -28.75 -12.52 -11.39
C ARG A 185 -27.32 -12.04 -10.99
N LEU A 186 -27.24 -11.26 -9.92
CA LEU A 186 -25.95 -10.77 -9.41
C LEU A 186 -25.10 -11.91 -8.86
N LEU A 187 -25.71 -12.88 -8.16
CA LEU A 187 -25.05 -14.11 -7.70
C LEU A 187 -24.51 -14.93 -8.89
N GLU A 188 -25.31 -15.13 -9.93
CA GLU A 188 -24.89 -15.84 -11.15
C GLU A 188 -23.75 -15.10 -11.86
N LYS A 189 -23.89 -13.78 -12.07
CA LYS A 189 -22.90 -12.92 -12.73
C LYS A 189 -21.55 -12.97 -12.04
N LEU A 190 -21.54 -12.91 -10.71
CA LEU A 190 -20.32 -12.93 -9.89
C LEU A 190 -19.85 -14.34 -9.53
N LYS A 191 -20.57 -15.38 -9.94
CA LYS A 191 -20.31 -16.80 -9.61
C LYS A 191 -20.24 -17.05 -8.11
N LEU A 192 -21.12 -16.41 -7.35
CA LEU A 192 -21.23 -16.54 -5.90
C LEU A 192 -22.44 -17.40 -5.52
N LYS A 193 -22.40 -18.04 -4.34
CA LYS A 193 -23.40 -19.04 -3.94
C LYS A 193 -24.54 -18.45 -3.11
N ASP A 194 -24.27 -17.43 -2.33
CA ASP A 194 -25.22 -16.88 -1.36
C ASP A 194 -25.00 -15.38 -1.10
N ARG A 195 -25.96 -14.77 -0.39
CA ARG A 195 -25.98 -13.35 -0.03
C ARG A 195 -24.79 -12.93 0.84
N THR A 196 -24.31 -13.83 1.71
CA THR A 196 -23.17 -13.54 2.56
C THR A 196 -21.92 -13.38 1.72
N GLN A 197 -21.76 -14.21 0.69
CA GLN A 197 -20.65 -14.08 -0.27
C GLN A 197 -20.74 -12.79 -1.10
N LEU A 198 -21.95 -12.28 -1.39
CA LEU A 198 -22.11 -10.96 -2.02
C LEU A 198 -21.59 -9.83 -1.12
N ALA A 199 -21.95 -9.84 0.16
CA ALA A 199 -21.45 -8.85 1.13
C ALA A 199 -19.92 -8.92 1.26
N VAL A 200 -19.36 -10.11 1.46
CA VAL A 200 -17.90 -10.32 1.55
C VAL A 200 -17.19 -9.88 0.27
N PHE A 201 -17.79 -10.17 -0.89
CA PHE A 201 -17.26 -9.75 -2.19
C PHE A 201 -17.25 -8.22 -2.33
N ALA A 202 -18.36 -7.56 -1.97
CA ALA A 202 -18.46 -6.10 -2.05
C ALA A 202 -17.42 -5.41 -1.15
N ILE A 203 -17.25 -5.87 0.10
CA ILE A 203 -16.27 -5.36 1.05
C ILE A 203 -14.83 -5.61 0.55
N LYS A 204 -14.51 -6.86 0.12
CA LYS A 204 -13.16 -7.21 -0.35
C LYS A 204 -12.73 -6.47 -1.61
N ASN A 205 -13.67 -6.06 -2.45
CA ASN A 205 -13.40 -5.34 -3.68
C ASN A 205 -13.70 -3.84 -3.57
N ASN A 206 -13.92 -3.33 -2.35
CA ASN A 206 -14.22 -1.92 -2.04
C ASN A 206 -15.32 -1.31 -2.95
N ILE A 207 -16.37 -2.07 -3.19
CA ILE A 207 -17.54 -1.61 -3.95
C ILE A 207 -18.46 -0.75 -3.06
N VAL A 208 -18.31 -0.93 -1.75
CA VAL A 208 -19.07 -0.24 -0.69
C VAL A 208 -18.14 0.12 0.45
#